data_35f14ebadec119cd26c41cb817c7402c
#
_entry.id   35f14ebadec119cd26c41cb817c7402c
#
_cell.length_a   1.000
_cell.length_b   1.000
_cell.length_c   1.000
_cell.angle_alpha   90.00
_cell.angle_beta   90.00
_cell.angle_gamma   90.00
#
_symmetry.space_group_name_H-M   'P 1'
#
loop_
_entity.id
_entity.type
_entity.pdbx_description
1 polymer ?
#
loop_
_entity_poly.entity_id
_entity_poly.type
_entity_poly.pdbx_seq_one_letter_code
_entity_poly.pdbx_strand_id
1 'polypeptide(L)'
;MQTYNGYANYETWLVSVWIDNDQYTINYWVDVAKHHYNISEDRKYFTKKEEAIISFSEDMKEWYGDRVPDSDDIGGLFSDLLHAALGSVDWHELAGKYMEQALENVEC
;
A
#
# COMPACT_ATOMS: atom_id res chain seq x y z
N MET A 1 -14.65 -9.46 14.37
CA MET A 1 -13.27 -9.24 13.92
C MET A 1 -12.74 -7.94 14.51
N GLN A 2 -11.57 -8.01 15.14
CA GLN A 2 -10.99 -6.79 15.72
C GLN A 2 -10.27 -5.99 14.64
N THR A 3 -10.51 -4.69 14.66
CA THR A 3 -9.82 -3.74 13.79
C THR A 3 -9.03 -2.76 14.66
N TYR A 4 -8.13 -2.02 14.04
CA TYR A 4 -7.35 -0.99 14.71
C TYR A 4 -7.60 0.35 14.03
N ASN A 5 -8.28 1.26 14.73
CA ASN A 5 -8.62 2.58 14.21
C ASN A 5 -9.26 2.54 12.82
N GLY A 6 -10.08 1.52 12.56
CA GLY A 6 -10.75 1.34 11.27
C GLY A 6 -9.96 0.57 10.24
N TYR A 7 -8.74 0.14 10.57
CA TYR A 7 -7.89 -0.67 9.68
C TYR A 7 -7.84 -2.12 10.14
N ALA A 8 -7.40 -3.00 9.27
CA ALA A 8 -7.36 -4.44 9.54
C ALA A 8 -6.53 -4.76 10.79
N ASN A 9 -5.41 -4.06 11.00
CA ASN A 9 -4.53 -4.28 12.14
C ASN A 9 -3.67 -3.05 12.40
N TYR A 10 -2.85 -3.13 13.45
CA TYR A 10 -1.97 -2.04 13.87
C TYR A 10 -0.96 -1.67 12.79
N GLU A 11 -0.34 -2.68 12.17
CA GLU A 11 0.70 -2.45 11.17
C GLU A 11 0.14 -1.70 9.96
N THR A 12 -1.07 -2.04 9.53
CA THR A 12 -1.74 -1.35 8.42
C THR A 12 -2.02 0.10 8.78
N TRP A 13 -2.58 0.32 9.98
CA TRP A 13 -2.83 1.68 10.46
C TRP A 13 -1.53 2.49 10.53
N LEU A 14 -0.46 1.88 11.04
CA LEU A 14 0.82 2.57 11.22
C LEU A 14 1.39 3.04 9.87
N VAL A 15 1.35 2.19 8.84
CA VAL A 15 1.82 2.58 7.51
C VAL A 15 0.99 3.76 7.00
N SER A 16 -0.33 3.72 7.17
CA SER A 16 -1.20 4.81 6.71
C SER A 16 -0.89 6.12 7.44
N VAL A 17 -0.58 6.06 8.74
CA VAL A 17 -0.21 7.25 9.51
C VAL A 17 1.05 7.90 8.95
N TRP A 18 2.07 7.10 8.67
CA TRP A 18 3.31 7.62 8.11
C TRP A 18 3.12 8.20 6.71
N ILE A 19 2.29 7.58 5.89
CA ILE A 19 1.98 8.12 4.56
C ILE A 19 1.20 9.43 4.69
N ASP A 20 0.16 9.44 5.53
CA ASP A 20 -0.74 10.60 5.64
C ASP A 20 -0.10 11.80 6.31
N ASN A 21 0.97 11.59 7.08
CA ASN A 21 1.66 12.70 7.74
C ASN A 21 2.60 13.48 6.81
N ASP A 22 2.79 13.01 5.58
CA ASP A 22 3.68 13.65 4.63
C ASP A 22 2.95 13.85 3.30
N GLN A 23 2.64 15.10 2.97
CA GLN A 23 1.92 15.42 1.74
C GLN A 23 2.64 14.92 0.50
N TYR A 24 3.97 14.97 0.51
CA TYR A 24 4.76 14.45 -0.61
C TYR A 24 4.53 12.96 -0.81
N THR A 25 4.50 12.20 0.28
CA THR A 25 4.27 10.75 0.22
C THR A 25 2.85 10.43 -0.26
N ILE A 26 1.85 11.16 0.22
CA ILE A 26 0.48 10.99 -0.26
C ILE A 26 0.43 11.23 -1.77
N ASN A 27 1.02 12.33 -2.22
CA ASN A 27 1.01 12.68 -3.64
C ASN A 27 1.69 11.61 -4.49
N TYR A 28 2.81 11.06 -4.00
CA TYR A 28 3.51 10.00 -4.69
C TYR A 28 2.61 8.77 -4.89
N TRP A 29 1.97 8.30 -3.81
CA TRP A 29 1.14 7.11 -3.91
C TRP A 29 -0.14 7.34 -4.71
N VAL A 30 -0.71 8.54 -4.62
CA VAL A 30 -1.87 8.89 -5.45
C VAL A 30 -1.49 8.88 -6.93
N ASP A 31 -0.32 9.40 -7.28
CA ASP A 31 0.14 9.37 -8.67
C ASP A 31 0.41 7.94 -9.15
N VAL A 32 0.99 7.10 -8.31
CA VAL A 32 1.21 5.69 -8.64
C VAL A 32 -0.14 4.98 -8.82
N ALA A 33 -1.11 5.27 -7.96
CA ALA A 33 -2.45 4.71 -8.11
C ALA A 33 -3.10 5.09 -9.44
N LYS A 34 -2.98 6.36 -9.83
CA LYS A 34 -3.50 6.82 -11.14
C LYS A 34 -2.85 6.07 -12.29
N HIS A 35 -1.55 5.85 -12.20
CA HIS A 35 -0.84 5.10 -13.24
C HIS A 35 -1.39 3.68 -13.36
N HIS A 36 -1.57 2.99 -12.25
CA HIS A 36 -2.11 1.63 -12.27
C HIS A 36 -3.54 1.60 -12.82
N TYR A 37 -4.34 2.60 -12.46
CA TYR A 37 -5.69 2.68 -12.99
C TYR A 37 -5.67 2.86 -14.51
N ASN A 38 -4.81 3.74 -15.01
CA ASN A 38 -4.76 4.06 -16.43
C ASN A 38 -4.31 2.89 -17.30
N ILE A 39 -3.48 2.00 -16.77
CA ILE A 39 -3.00 0.84 -17.52
C ILE A 39 -3.84 -0.41 -17.32
N SER A 40 -4.79 -0.38 -16.39
CA SER A 40 -5.66 -1.52 -16.13
C SER A 40 -6.87 -1.52 -17.03
N GLU A 41 -7.50 -2.68 -17.20
CA GLU A 41 -8.67 -2.85 -18.07
C GLU A 41 -9.70 -3.71 -17.38
N ASP A 42 -10.96 -3.55 -17.78
CA ASP A 42 -12.01 -4.46 -17.34
C ASP A 42 -11.74 -5.86 -17.87
N ARG A 43 -11.85 -6.83 -17.00
CA ARG A 43 -11.66 -8.24 -17.35
C ARG A 43 -12.89 -9.05 -16.97
N LYS A 44 -12.90 -10.32 -17.34
CA LYS A 44 -14.06 -11.18 -17.16
C LYS A 44 -14.54 -11.23 -15.70
N TYR A 45 -13.62 -11.31 -14.75
CA TYR A 45 -13.95 -11.46 -13.31
C TYR A 45 -13.62 -10.25 -12.47
N PHE A 46 -12.95 -9.24 -13.03
CA PHE A 46 -12.51 -8.07 -12.29
C PHE A 46 -12.77 -6.80 -13.10
N THR A 47 -13.25 -5.77 -12.41
CA THR A 47 -13.36 -4.46 -13.02
C THR A 47 -11.97 -3.84 -13.18
N LYS A 48 -11.88 -2.80 -14.00
CA LYS A 48 -10.66 -2.01 -14.15
C LYS A 48 -10.14 -1.54 -12.80
N LYS A 49 -11.02 -1.03 -11.93
CA LYS A 49 -10.65 -0.54 -10.60
C LYS A 49 -10.12 -1.67 -9.72
N GLU A 50 -10.79 -2.82 -9.71
CA GLU A 50 -10.34 -3.97 -8.91
C GLU A 50 -8.97 -4.45 -9.35
N GLU A 51 -8.75 -4.57 -10.64
CA GLU A 51 -7.44 -4.96 -11.18
C GLU A 51 -6.37 -3.95 -10.82
N ALA A 52 -6.68 -2.66 -10.94
CA ALA A 52 -5.74 -1.59 -10.60
C ALA A 52 -5.35 -1.65 -9.12
N ILE A 53 -6.31 -1.89 -8.23
CA ILE A 53 -6.03 -1.99 -6.79
C ILE A 53 -5.11 -3.17 -6.50
N ILE A 54 -5.34 -4.31 -7.13
CA ILE A 54 -4.51 -5.50 -6.94
C ILE A 54 -3.07 -5.21 -7.36
N SER A 55 -2.86 -4.70 -8.57
CA SER A 55 -1.51 -4.42 -9.06
C SER A 55 -0.82 -3.32 -8.25
N PHE A 56 -1.58 -2.29 -7.85
CA PHE A 56 -1.07 -1.22 -7.03
C PHE A 56 -0.64 -1.73 -5.64
N SER A 57 -1.45 -2.61 -5.03
CA SER A 57 -1.11 -3.18 -3.72
C SER A 57 0.20 -3.97 -3.76
N GLU A 58 0.43 -4.71 -4.82
CA GLU A 58 1.67 -5.45 -5.01
C GLU A 58 2.87 -4.52 -5.16
N ASP A 59 2.70 -3.42 -5.88
CA ASP A 59 3.73 -2.41 -6.06
C ASP A 59 4.09 -1.75 -4.73
N MET A 60 3.09 -1.37 -3.93
CA MET A 60 3.34 -0.81 -2.59
C MET A 60 4.11 -1.78 -1.71
N LYS A 61 3.67 -3.03 -1.67
CA LYS A 61 4.30 -4.07 -0.86
C LYS A 61 5.77 -4.25 -1.25
N GLU A 62 6.04 -4.33 -2.54
CA GLU A 62 7.39 -4.49 -3.04
C GLU A 62 8.26 -3.27 -2.72
N TRP A 63 7.71 -2.07 -2.89
CA TRP A 63 8.42 -0.83 -2.61
C TRP A 63 8.91 -0.77 -1.16
N TYR A 64 8.02 -1.08 -0.22
CA TYR A 64 8.40 -1.06 1.20
C TYR A 64 9.33 -2.22 1.56
N GLY A 65 9.09 -3.39 0.98
CA GLY A 65 9.97 -4.55 1.23
C GLY A 65 11.39 -4.33 0.76
N ASP A 66 11.56 -3.66 -0.38
CA ASP A 66 12.88 -3.38 -0.95
C ASP A 66 13.67 -2.37 -0.11
N ARG A 67 13.00 -1.62 0.75
CA ARG A 67 13.64 -0.60 1.57
C ARG A 67 13.95 -1.04 2.99
N VAL A 68 13.67 -2.29 3.33
CA VAL A 68 14.07 -2.84 4.62
C VAL A 68 15.60 -2.88 4.66
N PRO A 69 16.23 -2.24 5.67
CA PRO A 69 17.70 -2.26 5.74
C PRO A 69 18.21 -3.67 6.03
N ASP A 70 19.30 -4.04 5.39
CA ASP A 70 20.03 -5.25 5.76
C ASP A 70 20.83 -4.93 7.01
N SER A 71 20.60 -5.71 8.07
CA SER A 71 21.33 -5.57 9.31
C SER A 71 22.12 -6.84 9.55
N ASP A 72 23.43 -6.71 9.57
CA ASP A 72 24.33 -7.84 9.85
C ASP A 72 24.62 -8.00 11.34
N ASP A 73 24.20 -7.04 12.16
CA ASP A 73 24.65 -6.92 13.54
C ASP A 73 24.19 -8.05 14.46
N ILE A 74 23.03 -8.65 14.19
CA ILE A 74 22.50 -9.75 14.99
C ILE A 74 21.84 -10.80 14.08
N GLY A 75 22.59 -11.22 13.06
CA GLY A 75 22.17 -12.31 12.21
C GLY A 75 20.91 -12.03 11.40
N GLY A 76 20.61 -10.75 11.16
CA GLY A 76 19.43 -10.39 10.37
C GLY A 76 18.14 -10.31 11.16
N LEU A 77 18.20 -10.32 12.50
CA LEU A 77 16.99 -10.27 13.34
C LEU A 77 16.11 -9.06 13.01
N PHE A 78 16.72 -7.88 12.90
CA PHE A 78 15.92 -6.67 12.61
C PHE A 78 15.30 -6.72 11.23
N SER A 79 16.02 -7.23 10.24
CA SER A 79 15.48 -7.41 8.89
C SER A 79 14.30 -8.39 8.92
N ASP A 80 14.43 -9.51 9.62
CA ASP A 80 13.35 -10.49 9.74
C ASP A 80 12.12 -9.89 10.43
N LEU A 81 12.34 -9.12 11.51
CA LEU A 81 11.23 -8.48 12.22
C LEU A 81 10.51 -7.46 11.33
N LEU A 82 11.28 -6.66 10.57
CA LEU A 82 10.68 -5.69 9.66
C LEU A 82 9.91 -6.38 8.54
N HIS A 83 10.45 -7.44 7.96
CA HIS A 83 9.73 -8.19 6.93
C HIS A 83 8.47 -8.84 7.49
N ALA A 84 8.52 -9.36 8.71
CA ALA A 84 7.34 -9.94 9.35
C ALA A 84 6.26 -8.88 9.58
N ALA A 85 6.65 -7.71 10.06
CA ALA A 85 5.71 -6.60 10.27
C ALA A 85 5.07 -6.16 8.95
N LEU A 86 5.89 -5.99 7.90
CA LEU A 86 5.38 -5.62 6.58
C LEU A 86 4.47 -6.71 6.00
N GLY A 87 4.76 -7.98 6.30
CA GLY A 87 3.90 -9.08 5.87
C GLY A 87 2.52 -9.05 6.52
N SER A 88 2.38 -8.38 7.68
CA SER A 88 1.10 -8.25 8.36
C SER A 88 0.26 -7.08 7.85
N VAL A 89 0.84 -6.20 7.06
CA VAL A 89 0.12 -5.03 6.50
C VAL A 89 -0.87 -5.50 5.45
N ASP A 90 -2.10 -4.99 5.53
CA ASP A 90 -3.10 -5.24 4.49
C ASP A 90 -2.90 -4.24 3.36
N TRP A 91 -2.01 -4.60 2.44
CA TRP A 91 -1.66 -3.72 1.32
C TRP A 91 -2.85 -3.44 0.40
N HIS A 92 -3.76 -4.40 0.28
CA HIS A 92 -4.96 -4.22 -0.52
C HIS A 92 -5.85 -3.13 0.06
N GLU A 93 -5.98 -3.10 1.38
CA GLU A 93 -6.75 -2.06 2.06
C GLU A 93 -6.16 -0.67 1.83
N LEU A 94 -4.84 -0.54 1.97
CA LEU A 94 -4.17 0.74 1.73
C LEU A 94 -4.25 1.15 0.26
N ALA A 95 -4.05 0.20 -0.65
CA ALA A 95 -4.17 0.48 -2.07
C ALA A 95 -5.57 0.97 -2.41
N GLY A 96 -6.60 0.36 -1.83
CA GLY A 96 -7.98 0.81 -2.03
C GLY A 96 -8.18 2.24 -1.57
N LYS A 97 -7.63 2.59 -0.41
CA LYS A 97 -7.74 3.94 0.14
C LYS A 97 -7.16 5.00 -0.79
N TYR A 98 -5.93 4.77 -1.26
CA TYR A 98 -5.26 5.77 -2.11
C TYR A 98 -5.78 5.75 -3.53
N MET A 99 -6.29 4.62 -4.00
CA MET A 99 -6.99 4.54 -5.28
C MET A 99 -8.26 5.39 -5.26
N GLU A 100 -9.04 5.35 -4.17
CA GLU A 100 -10.23 6.19 -4.04
C GLU A 100 -9.86 7.67 -4.11
N GLN A 101 -8.78 8.07 -3.45
CA GLN A 101 -8.31 9.46 -3.52
C GLN A 101 -7.89 9.83 -4.94
N ALA A 102 -7.21 8.92 -5.62
CA ALA A 102 -6.78 9.16 -6.99
C ALA A 102 -7.95 9.36 -7.93
N LEU A 103 -8.99 8.55 -7.79
CA LEU A 103 -10.16 8.61 -8.66
C LEU A 103 -11.03 9.83 -8.36
N GLU A 104 -11.11 10.27 -7.11
CA GLU A 104 -11.80 11.50 -6.75
C GLU A 104 -11.14 12.70 -7.43
N ASN A 105 -9.83 12.73 -7.48
CA ASN A 105 -9.10 13.84 -8.10
C ASN A 105 -9.24 13.88 -9.62
N VAL A 106 -9.53 12.74 -10.24
CA VAL A 106 -9.67 12.64 -11.69
C VAL A 106 -11.01 13.20 -12.18
N GLU A 107 -12.02 13.19 -11.32
CA GLU A 107 -13.37 13.63 -11.69
C GLU A 107 -13.57 15.15 -11.63
N CYS A 108 -12.58 15.90 -11.23
CA CYS A 108 -12.68 17.36 -11.14
C CYS A 108 -12.32 18.06 -12.44
#